data_e672ab429a1bb166cd659f6591990f70
#
_entry.id   e672ab429a1bb166cd659f6591990f70
#
_cell.length_a   1.000
_cell.length_b   1.000
_cell.length_c   1.000
_cell.angle_alpha   90.00
_cell.angle_beta   90.00
_cell.angle_gamma   90.00
#
_symmetry.space_group_name_H-M   'P 1'
#
loop_
_entity.id
_entity.type
_entity.pdbx_description
1 polymer ?
#
loop_
_entity_poly.entity_id
_entity_poly.type
_entity_poly.pdbx_seq_one_letter_code
_entity_poly.pdbx_strand_id
1 'polypeptide(L)'
;MIYASPRLRVKFTFTTLALILSACSKPADKPVAAAAPAEEHLPDGVVVIPAGSPKLAEIHTGVVRTASVPFDEVVSPGKIEANPNLMSRVALPLTGRVSSVLVKLGDSVKRGDPILTLEAPDADAAVSSYLQGQAAINQANANLNKAQADYDRAADLFSHNAVAKKDVLTAENALAQSKAVLETSQANMEQFDRKLRLLGLKPNVFGQKVTVSAPISGKVLEMSVAAGEYRNDTNTPFLTIADLSTVWVSSDVPESAIRFIEAGERIDVELTAYPNEKFRGRVTRIADTVDPQTRTIKVRAEMDNSRGKLRPEMYGTIHHTDSMKTLPVVPIGAVLQADGKTSVWVEQSPGRFQSVEVKAGERTGDTLPILSGLKAGARIVTDGAMLLRAQ
;
A
#
# COMPACT_ATOMS: atom_id res chain seq x y z
N MET A 1 22.00 33.51 -32.12
CA MET A 1 22.07 34.85 -31.55
C MET A 1 22.45 34.63 -30.08
N ILE A 2 23.66 34.46 -29.72
CA ILE A 2 24.82 35.33 -29.45
C ILE A 2 24.38 36.59 -28.69
N TYR A 3 24.62 36.61 -27.40
CA TYR A 3 25.20 37.79 -26.73
C TYR A 3 25.95 37.33 -25.46
N ALA A 4 27.23 37.73 -25.45
CA ALA A 4 28.21 37.47 -24.41
C ALA A 4 28.60 38.77 -23.71
N SER A 5 29.12 38.63 -22.48
CA SER A 5 30.13 39.50 -21.81
C SER A 5 29.65 40.77 -21.06
N PRO A 6 30.48 41.37 -20.18
CA PRO A 6 31.83 41.00 -19.74
C PRO A 6 32.13 41.13 -18.22
N ARG A 7 33.31 40.62 -17.88
CA ARG A 7 34.05 40.73 -16.61
C ARG A 7 34.46 42.15 -16.27
N LEU A 8 34.47 42.52 -14.99
CA LEU A 8 35.27 43.64 -14.49
C LEU A 8 36.19 43.18 -13.34
N ARG A 9 37.47 43.15 -13.64
CA ARG A 9 38.56 43.04 -12.65
C ARG A 9 38.91 44.45 -12.19
N VAL A 10 39.07 44.67 -10.88
CA VAL A 10 39.82 45.82 -10.36
C VAL A 10 40.89 45.30 -9.41
N LYS A 11 42.12 45.51 -9.86
CA LYS A 11 43.33 45.44 -9.01
C LYS A 11 43.51 46.82 -8.37
N PHE A 12 43.90 46.86 -7.11
CA PHE A 12 44.67 47.99 -6.60
C PHE A 12 45.79 47.52 -5.68
N THR A 13 46.93 48.12 -5.92
CA THR A 13 48.25 47.84 -5.41
C THR A 13 48.61 48.70 -4.20
N PHE A 14 49.42 48.13 -3.34
CA PHE A 14 50.54 48.68 -2.51
C PHE A 14 50.62 50.21 -2.26
N THR A 15 50.80 50.58 -1.01
CA THR A 15 51.93 51.50 -0.68
C THR A 15 52.32 51.37 0.84
N THR A 16 53.55 51.01 1.08
CA THR A 16 54.32 51.04 2.30
C THR A 16 54.63 52.48 2.73
N LEU A 17 54.64 52.78 4.03
CA LEU A 17 55.53 53.82 4.57
C LEU A 17 55.89 53.49 6.05
N ALA A 18 57.16 53.31 6.28
CA ALA A 18 57.80 53.22 7.57
C ALA A 18 58.20 54.64 8.08
N LEU A 19 58.14 54.89 9.36
CA LEU A 19 59.00 55.84 10.02
C LEU A 19 59.24 55.50 11.50
N ILE A 20 60.50 55.43 11.83
CA ILE A 20 61.14 55.21 13.12
C ILE A 20 61.20 56.54 13.88
N LEU A 21 61.05 56.57 15.17
CA LEU A 21 61.86 57.40 16.05
C LEU A 21 61.78 57.02 17.54
N SER A 22 62.93 56.86 18.16
CA SER A 22 63.26 56.54 19.49
C SER A 22 63.00 57.66 20.52
N ALA A 23 62.77 57.35 21.77
CA ALA A 23 63.35 58.02 22.88
C ALA A 23 63.20 57.25 24.22
N CYS A 24 64.27 57.02 24.87
CA CYS A 24 64.42 56.46 26.24
C CYS A 24 63.93 57.41 27.31
N SER A 25 63.37 56.88 28.38
CA SER A 25 63.72 57.31 29.80
C SER A 25 63.18 56.30 30.83
N LYS A 26 64.02 55.86 31.70
CA LYS A 26 63.81 55.15 32.97
C LYS A 26 63.97 56.18 34.12
N PRO A 27 63.76 55.89 35.43
CA PRO A 27 62.83 55.02 36.14
C PRO A 27 62.10 55.74 37.29
N ALA A 28 61.08 55.10 37.85
CA ALA A 28 60.72 55.33 39.26
C ALA A 28 59.98 54.14 39.86
N ASP A 29 60.59 53.58 40.92
CA ASP A 29 59.97 52.58 41.85
C ASP A 29 58.71 53.11 42.48
N LYS A 30 57.69 52.26 42.62
CA LYS A 30 56.75 52.19 43.75
C LYS A 30 55.86 50.95 43.69
N PRO A 31 55.10 50.56 44.69
CA PRO A 31 55.33 49.35 45.49
C PRO A 31 54.39 48.18 45.07
N VAL A 32 54.84 47.00 45.47
CA VAL A 32 54.10 45.74 45.32
C VAL A 32 52.67 45.85 45.86
N ALA A 33 51.67 45.86 44.98
CA ALA A 33 50.27 45.58 45.32
C ALA A 33 50.05 44.07 45.19
N ALA A 34 49.39 43.47 46.18
CA ALA A 34 49.09 42.05 46.24
C ALA A 34 48.50 41.51 44.93
N ALA A 35 49.02 40.36 44.51
CA ALA A 35 48.51 39.62 43.36
C ALA A 35 47.03 39.33 43.59
N ALA A 36 46.16 39.85 42.63
CA ALA A 36 44.81 39.37 42.44
C ALA A 36 44.89 37.90 42.03
N PRO A 37 43.93 37.04 42.44
CA PRO A 37 43.91 35.66 42.00
C PRO A 37 43.86 35.65 40.48
N ALA A 38 44.69 34.85 39.84
CA ALA A 38 44.68 34.62 38.43
C ALA A 38 43.28 34.21 38.02
N GLU A 39 42.63 35.00 37.20
CA GLU A 39 41.42 34.56 36.47
C GLU A 39 41.84 33.37 35.62
N GLU A 40 41.43 32.17 36.05
CA GLU A 40 41.55 30.95 35.25
C GLU A 40 40.75 31.16 33.96
N HIS A 41 41.43 31.39 32.86
CA HIS A 41 40.78 31.44 31.54
C HIS A 41 40.15 30.08 31.30
N LEU A 42 38.85 29.98 31.59
CA LEU A 42 38.06 28.80 31.29
C LEU A 42 37.94 28.63 29.79
N PRO A 43 38.06 27.42 29.26
CA PRO A 43 37.81 27.16 27.85
C PRO A 43 36.39 27.61 27.48
N ASP A 44 36.19 28.07 26.25
CA ASP A 44 34.89 28.49 25.74
C ASP A 44 33.84 27.38 25.97
N GLY A 45 32.68 27.74 26.55
CA GLY A 45 31.59 26.81 26.84
C GLY A 45 31.67 26.08 28.19
N VAL A 46 32.61 26.45 29.08
CA VAL A 46 32.67 25.92 30.46
C VAL A 46 32.21 26.99 31.44
N VAL A 47 31.24 26.62 32.27
CA VAL A 47 30.72 27.47 33.37
C VAL A 47 31.00 26.82 34.71
N VAL A 48 31.56 27.61 35.62
CA VAL A 48 31.83 27.19 37.03
C VAL A 48 30.95 28.00 37.97
N ILE A 49 30.09 27.29 38.71
CA ILE A 49 29.26 27.90 39.76
C ILE A 49 29.84 27.55 41.13
N PRO A 50 30.21 28.56 41.96
CA PRO A 50 30.71 28.30 43.31
C PRO A 50 29.72 27.52 44.16
N ALA A 51 30.22 26.64 45.03
CA ALA A 51 29.42 25.73 45.87
C ALA A 51 28.41 26.41 46.82
N GLY A 52 28.52 27.72 47.04
CA GLY A 52 27.56 28.50 47.85
C GLY A 52 26.59 29.36 47.07
N SER A 53 26.55 29.25 45.75
CA SER A 53 25.67 30.07 44.91
C SER A 53 24.22 29.59 44.98
N PRO A 54 23.23 30.49 45.20
CA PRO A 54 21.81 30.12 45.14
C PRO A 54 21.41 29.53 43.80
N LYS A 55 22.07 29.90 42.71
CA LYS A 55 21.83 29.34 41.37
C LYS A 55 22.05 27.82 41.28
N LEU A 56 23.00 27.28 42.11
CA LEU A 56 23.28 25.84 42.09
C LEU A 56 22.11 25.01 42.64
N ALA A 57 21.28 25.59 43.51
CA ALA A 57 20.11 24.93 44.06
C ALA A 57 18.95 24.79 43.03
N GLU A 58 18.94 25.62 41.98
CA GLU A 58 17.94 25.61 40.92
C GLU A 58 18.35 24.74 39.73
N ILE A 59 19.58 24.22 39.74
CA ILE A 59 20.07 23.34 38.68
C ILE A 59 19.93 21.89 39.11
N HIS A 60 19.08 21.18 38.41
CA HIS A 60 18.90 19.75 38.61
C HIS A 60 19.71 18.96 37.60
N THR A 61 20.46 17.98 38.09
CA THR A 61 21.25 17.09 37.22
C THR A 61 20.68 15.68 37.23
N GLY A 62 20.78 14.99 36.11
CA GLY A 62 20.34 13.60 35.94
C GLY A 62 21.33 12.80 35.11
N VAL A 63 21.28 11.48 35.27
CA VAL A 63 22.13 10.57 34.49
C VAL A 63 21.41 10.23 33.17
N VAL A 64 22.13 10.35 32.06
CA VAL A 64 21.66 9.99 30.75
C VAL A 64 21.41 8.49 30.68
N ARG A 65 20.16 8.12 30.46
CA ARG A 65 19.72 6.74 30.29
C ARG A 65 19.70 6.37 28.82
N THR A 66 19.76 5.09 28.52
CA THR A 66 19.49 4.57 27.17
C THR A 66 18.07 4.09 27.11
N ALA A 67 17.42 4.35 25.97
CA ALA A 67 16.11 3.76 25.62
C ALA A 67 16.16 3.19 24.22
N SER A 68 15.34 2.17 23.97
CA SER A 68 15.09 1.68 22.63
C SER A 68 14.10 2.64 21.97
N VAL A 69 14.57 3.39 21.00
CA VAL A 69 13.78 4.40 20.29
C VAL A 69 13.69 4.05 18.80
N PRO A 70 12.60 4.40 18.13
CA PRO A 70 12.53 4.28 16.67
C PRO A 70 13.66 5.08 16.03
N PHE A 71 14.36 4.46 15.11
CA PHE A 71 15.44 5.10 14.37
C PHE A 71 15.09 5.07 12.89
N ASP A 72 15.16 6.23 12.23
CA ASP A 72 14.74 6.40 10.84
C ASP A 72 13.25 6.08 10.63
N GLU A 73 12.38 6.51 11.57
CA GLU A 73 10.93 6.40 11.40
C GLU A 73 10.48 7.26 10.22
N VAL A 74 9.87 6.61 9.23
CA VAL A 74 9.21 7.31 8.12
C VAL A 74 7.73 7.40 8.42
N VAL A 75 7.23 8.62 8.54
CA VAL A 75 5.81 8.89 8.74
C VAL A 75 5.20 9.35 7.42
N SER A 76 4.15 8.67 6.98
CA SER A 76 3.49 8.98 5.72
C SER A 76 1.97 8.94 5.85
N PRO A 77 1.25 9.75 5.07
CA PRO A 77 -0.19 9.62 4.96
C PRO A 77 -0.55 8.34 4.22
N GLY A 78 -1.69 7.77 4.53
CA GLY A 78 -2.18 6.62 3.80
C GLY A 78 -3.64 6.33 4.06
N LYS A 79 -4.14 5.33 3.36
CA LYS A 79 -5.55 4.92 3.45
C LYS A 79 -5.71 3.41 3.45
N ILE A 80 -6.84 2.98 3.99
CA ILE A 80 -7.28 1.60 3.92
C ILE A 80 -7.90 1.35 2.53
N GLU A 81 -7.51 0.26 1.89
CA GLU A 81 -8.06 -0.19 0.62
C GLU A 81 -8.58 -1.63 0.75
N ALA A 82 -9.64 -1.96 0.02
CA ALA A 82 -10.02 -3.37 -0.12
C ALA A 82 -8.90 -4.11 -0.85
N ASN A 83 -8.61 -5.34 -0.42
CA ASN A 83 -7.61 -6.18 -1.11
C ASN A 83 -8.13 -6.56 -2.51
N PRO A 84 -7.52 -6.09 -3.60
CA PRO A 84 -7.99 -6.38 -4.96
C PRO A 84 -8.00 -7.88 -5.30
N ASN A 85 -7.18 -8.69 -4.62
CA ASN A 85 -7.15 -10.13 -4.81
C ASN A 85 -8.34 -10.86 -4.16
N LEU A 86 -9.03 -10.17 -3.24
CA LEU A 86 -10.22 -10.66 -2.52
C LEU A 86 -11.48 -9.88 -2.91
N MET A 87 -11.48 -9.26 -4.09
CA MET A 87 -12.58 -8.45 -4.60
C MET A 87 -13.05 -9.00 -5.95
N SER A 88 -14.34 -8.95 -6.18
CA SER A 88 -14.94 -9.31 -7.46
C SER A 88 -15.91 -8.23 -7.91
N ARG A 89 -15.71 -7.79 -9.15
CA ARG A 89 -16.62 -6.89 -9.86
C ARG A 89 -17.55 -7.72 -10.72
N VAL A 90 -18.83 -7.73 -10.40
CA VAL A 90 -19.84 -8.57 -11.04
C VAL A 90 -20.48 -7.80 -12.17
N ALA A 91 -20.41 -8.36 -13.39
CA ALA A 91 -21.09 -7.86 -14.58
C ALA A 91 -22.25 -8.80 -14.95
N LEU A 92 -23.17 -8.32 -15.78
CA LEU A 92 -24.29 -9.14 -16.26
C LEU A 92 -23.81 -10.15 -17.31
N PRO A 93 -24.27 -11.42 -17.24
CA PRO A 93 -23.92 -12.42 -18.25
C PRO A 93 -24.65 -12.24 -19.58
N LEU A 94 -25.78 -11.53 -19.58
CA LEU A 94 -26.65 -11.26 -20.73
C LEU A 94 -27.26 -9.87 -20.63
N THR A 95 -27.65 -9.32 -21.79
CA THR A 95 -28.48 -8.11 -21.84
C THR A 95 -29.92 -8.45 -21.47
N GLY A 96 -30.60 -7.51 -20.81
CA GLY A 96 -31.99 -7.74 -20.43
C GLY A 96 -32.51 -6.79 -19.37
N ARG A 97 -33.72 -7.04 -18.90
CA ARG A 97 -34.38 -6.28 -17.82
C ARG A 97 -34.11 -6.93 -16.47
N VAL A 98 -33.62 -6.14 -15.54
CA VAL A 98 -33.49 -6.56 -14.14
C VAL A 98 -34.87 -6.77 -13.54
N SER A 99 -35.23 -8.01 -13.24
CA SER A 99 -36.54 -8.33 -12.68
C SER A 99 -36.60 -8.01 -11.18
N SER A 100 -35.56 -8.40 -10.44
CA SER A 100 -35.45 -8.11 -9.01
C SER A 100 -33.98 -8.03 -8.59
N VAL A 101 -33.71 -7.19 -7.61
CA VAL A 101 -32.42 -7.11 -6.90
C VAL A 101 -32.64 -7.69 -5.50
N LEU A 102 -31.85 -8.67 -5.13
CA LEU A 102 -32.05 -9.51 -3.94
C LEU A 102 -31.11 -9.11 -2.77
N VAL A 103 -30.14 -8.23 -3.04
CA VAL A 103 -29.16 -7.74 -2.08
C VAL A 103 -29.16 -6.22 -2.02
N LYS A 104 -28.64 -5.65 -0.93
CA LYS A 104 -28.49 -4.22 -0.71
C LYS A 104 -27.02 -3.86 -0.49
N LEU A 105 -26.70 -2.59 -0.64
CA LEU A 105 -25.38 -2.06 -0.29
C LEU A 105 -25.07 -2.37 1.18
N GLY A 106 -23.91 -2.92 1.47
CA GLY A 106 -23.47 -3.32 2.80
C GLY A 106 -23.87 -4.72 3.25
N ASP A 107 -24.72 -5.42 2.51
CA ASP A 107 -25.10 -6.79 2.83
C ASP A 107 -23.89 -7.75 2.75
N SER A 108 -23.90 -8.78 3.57
CA SER A 108 -22.97 -9.90 3.51
C SER A 108 -23.55 -11.03 2.67
N VAL A 109 -22.80 -11.48 1.68
CA VAL A 109 -23.19 -12.56 0.79
C VAL A 109 -22.18 -13.70 0.84
N LYS A 110 -22.64 -14.92 0.60
CA LYS A 110 -21.80 -16.09 0.41
C LYS A 110 -21.67 -16.41 -1.07
N ARG A 111 -20.57 -17.05 -1.43
CA ARG A 111 -20.40 -17.55 -2.80
C ARG A 111 -21.59 -18.43 -3.20
N GLY A 112 -22.21 -18.11 -4.34
CA GLY A 112 -23.40 -18.80 -4.86
C GLY A 112 -24.72 -18.17 -4.44
N ASP A 113 -24.75 -17.24 -3.48
CA ASP A 113 -26.00 -16.56 -3.10
C ASP A 113 -26.56 -15.75 -4.28
N PRO A 114 -27.89 -15.75 -4.50
CA PRO A 114 -28.48 -14.99 -5.59
C PRO A 114 -28.43 -13.50 -5.29
N ILE A 115 -27.91 -12.72 -6.26
CA ILE A 115 -27.77 -11.26 -6.20
C ILE A 115 -28.94 -10.56 -6.86
N LEU A 116 -29.26 -10.97 -8.07
CA LEU A 116 -30.38 -10.43 -8.84
C LEU A 116 -30.95 -11.49 -9.81
N THR A 117 -32.13 -11.20 -10.33
CA THR A 117 -32.72 -11.95 -11.44
C THR A 117 -32.92 -11.07 -12.66
N LEU A 118 -32.64 -11.63 -13.82
CA LEU A 118 -32.64 -10.95 -15.11
C LEU A 118 -33.64 -11.64 -16.06
N GLU A 119 -34.48 -10.87 -16.71
CA GLU A 119 -35.29 -11.31 -17.86
C GLU A 119 -34.52 -10.95 -19.14
N ALA A 120 -34.03 -11.96 -19.84
CA ALA A 120 -33.18 -11.80 -21.01
C ALA A 120 -33.79 -12.57 -22.24
N PRO A 121 -34.03 -11.90 -23.38
CA PRO A 121 -34.47 -12.58 -24.60
C PRO A 121 -33.47 -13.67 -25.05
N ASP A 122 -32.20 -13.47 -24.80
CA ASP A 122 -31.14 -14.44 -25.13
C ASP A 122 -31.24 -15.75 -24.32
N ALA A 123 -31.93 -15.74 -23.20
CA ALA A 123 -32.22 -16.94 -22.43
C ALA A 123 -33.20 -17.85 -23.18
N ASP A 124 -34.26 -17.26 -23.72
CA ASP A 124 -35.24 -18.01 -24.51
C ASP A 124 -34.64 -18.48 -25.87
N ALA A 125 -33.76 -17.66 -26.46
CA ALA A 125 -32.99 -18.06 -27.63
C ALA A 125 -32.07 -19.25 -27.36
N ALA A 126 -31.45 -19.31 -26.17
CA ALA A 126 -30.61 -20.44 -25.76
C ALA A 126 -31.46 -21.73 -25.61
N VAL A 127 -32.64 -21.62 -24.99
CA VAL A 127 -33.59 -22.77 -24.89
C VAL A 127 -34.04 -23.23 -26.27
N SER A 128 -34.38 -22.31 -27.19
CA SER A 128 -34.76 -22.64 -28.58
C SER A 128 -33.63 -23.37 -29.30
N SER A 129 -32.39 -22.91 -29.17
CA SER A 129 -31.22 -23.55 -29.79
C SER A 129 -31.01 -24.98 -29.26
N TYR A 130 -31.22 -25.21 -27.97
CA TYR A 130 -31.16 -26.53 -27.38
C TYR A 130 -32.21 -27.47 -27.96
N LEU A 131 -33.46 -27.02 -28.09
CA LEU A 131 -34.54 -27.81 -28.69
C LEU A 131 -34.27 -28.14 -30.17
N GLN A 132 -33.72 -27.19 -30.92
CA GLN A 132 -33.30 -27.40 -32.31
C GLN A 132 -32.17 -28.44 -32.39
N GLY A 133 -31.18 -28.37 -31.50
CA GLY A 133 -30.10 -29.34 -31.41
C GLY A 133 -30.62 -30.76 -31.10
N GLN A 134 -31.59 -30.88 -30.21
CA GLN A 134 -32.26 -32.17 -29.91
C GLN A 134 -32.98 -32.75 -31.12
N ALA A 135 -33.71 -31.91 -31.86
CA ALA A 135 -34.37 -32.32 -33.08
C ALA A 135 -33.36 -32.74 -34.18
N ALA A 136 -32.23 -32.02 -34.30
CA ALA A 136 -31.18 -32.36 -35.27
C ALA A 136 -30.53 -33.72 -34.95
N ILE A 137 -30.30 -34.05 -33.68
CA ILE A 137 -29.80 -35.38 -33.27
C ILE A 137 -30.82 -36.48 -33.67
N ASN A 138 -32.10 -36.25 -33.37
CA ASN A 138 -33.13 -37.23 -33.71
C ASN A 138 -33.18 -37.49 -35.24
N GLN A 139 -33.09 -36.43 -36.05
CA GLN A 139 -33.04 -36.53 -37.50
C GLN A 139 -31.76 -37.25 -38.00
N ALA A 140 -30.60 -36.92 -37.41
CA ALA A 140 -29.32 -37.54 -37.76
C ALA A 140 -29.32 -39.05 -37.41
N ASN A 141 -29.90 -39.44 -36.29
CA ASN A 141 -30.07 -40.84 -35.91
C ASN A 141 -30.98 -41.61 -36.90
N ALA A 142 -32.10 -41.00 -37.31
CA ALA A 142 -32.98 -41.62 -38.29
C ALA A 142 -32.27 -41.83 -39.64
N ASN A 143 -31.50 -40.85 -40.09
CA ASN A 143 -30.70 -40.94 -41.33
C ASN A 143 -29.59 -42.00 -41.21
N LEU A 144 -28.91 -42.07 -40.06
CA LEU A 144 -27.90 -43.10 -39.80
C LEU A 144 -28.51 -44.51 -39.85
N ASN A 145 -29.63 -44.69 -39.16
CA ASN A 145 -30.31 -46.00 -39.15
C ASN A 145 -30.72 -46.44 -40.57
N LYS A 146 -31.23 -45.49 -41.37
CA LYS A 146 -31.54 -45.77 -42.79
C LYS A 146 -30.28 -46.14 -43.58
N ALA A 147 -29.21 -45.33 -43.49
CA ALA A 147 -27.97 -45.56 -44.22
C ALA A 147 -27.30 -46.90 -43.80
N GLN A 148 -27.41 -47.28 -42.54
CA GLN A 148 -26.93 -48.58 -42.04
C GLN A 148 -27.71 -49.73 -42.66
N ALA A 149 -29.05 -49.65 -42.67
CA ALA A 149 -29.90 -50.69 -43.27
C ALA A 149 -29.68 -50.82 -44.78
N ASP A 150 -29.45 -49.70 -45.48
CA ASP A 150 -29.14 -49.71 -46.92
C ASP A 150 -27.78 -50.33 -47.24
N TYR A 151 -26.75 -50.03 -46.39
CA TYR A 151 -25.43 -50.66 -46.49
C TYR A 151 -25.50 -52.17 -46.22
N ASP A 152 -26.17 -52.58 -45.15
CA ASP A 152 -26.31 -53.99 -44.78
C ASP A 152 -27.00 -54.81 -45.90
N ARG A 153 -28.03 -54.23 -46.49
CA ARG A 153 -28.74 -54.83 -47.63
C ARG A 153 -27.84 -54.91 -48.87
N ALA A 154 -27.08 -53.85 -49.21
CA ALA A 154 -26.19 -53.86 -50.35
C ALA A 154 -25.05 -54.86 -50.19
N ALA A 155 -24.50 -55.02 -48.97
CA ALA A 155 -23.47 -55.99 -48.62
C ALA A 155 -23.98 -57.41 -48.73
N ASP A 156 -25.20 -57.70 -48.25
CA ASP A 156 -25.84 -59.01 -48.39
C ASP A 156 -26.08 -59.38 -49.82
N LEU A 157 -26.69 -58.52 -50.66
CA LEU A 157 -26.93 -58.72 -52.07
C LEU A 157 -25.64 -58.91 -52.89
N PHE A 158 -24.56 -58.21 -52.49
CA PHE A 158 -23.23 -58.38 -53.10
C PHE A 158 -22.66 -59.76 -52.81
N SER A 159 -22.79 -60.25 -51.57
CA SER A 159 -22.38 -61.60 -51.25
C SER A 159 -23.01 -62.68 -52.06
N HIS A 160 -24.23 -62.42 -52.54
CA HIS A 160 -24.98 -63.31 -53.43
C HIS A 160 -24.83 -62.97 -54.93
N ASN A 161 -23.87 -62.09 -55.29
CA ASN A 161 -23.62 -61.61 -56.67
C ASN A 161 -24.82 -60.91 -57.37
N ALA A 162 -25.74 -60.35 -56.59
CA ALA A 162 -26.93 -59.69 -57.05
C ALA A 162 -26.75 -58.18 -57.37
N VAL A 163 -25.68 -57.53 -56.88
CA VAL A 163 -25.39 -56.12 -57.15
C VAL A 163 -23.88 -55.93 -57.38
N ALA A 164 -23.53 -54.79 -58.01
CA ALA A 164 -22.10 -54.44 -58.22
C ALA A 164 -21.38 -53.94 -56.98
N LYS A 165 -20.05 -54.16 -56.89
CA LYS A 165 -19.24 -53.60 -55.81
C LYS A 165 -19.36 -52.09 -55.69
N LYS A 166 -19.58 -51.36 -56.75
CA LYS A 166 -19.87 -49.94 -56.80
C LYS A 166 -21.04 -49.53 -55.88
N ASP A 167 -22.10 -50.37 -55.87
CA ASP A 167 -23.32 -50.09 -55.12
C ASP A 167 -23.03 -50.21 -53.57
N VAL A 168 -22.21 -51.21 -53.16
CA VAL A 168 -21.76 -51.38 -51.79
C VAL A 168 -20.94 -50.17 -51.36
N LEU A 169 -19.95 -49.75 -52.19
CA LEU A 169 -19.12 -48.60 -51.87
C LEU A 169 -19.92 -47.29 -51.76
N THR A 170 -20.98 -47.16 -52.60
CA THR A 170 -21.87 -45.99 -52.51
C THR A 170 -22.64 -45.99 -51.19
N ALA A 171 -23.17 -47.13 -50.78
CA ALA A 171 -23.87 -47.29 -49.48
C ALA A 171 -22.93 -47.10 -48.28
N GLU A 172 -21.70 -47.59 -48.35
CA GLU A 172 -20.65 -47.40 -47.33
C GLU A 172 -20.31 -45.92 -47.17
N ASN A 173 -20.13 -45.19 -48.26
CA ASN A 173 -19.88 -43.73 -48.21
C ASN A 173 -21.07 -42.98 -47.62
N ALA A 174 -22.33 -43.36 -47.97
CA ALA A 174 -23.52 -42.77 -47.38
C ALA A 174 -23.63 -43.03 -45.87
N LEU A 175 -23.25 -44.23 -45.41
CA LEU A 175 -23.19 -44.57 -44.01
C LEU A 175 -22.13 -43.74 -43.29
N ALA A 176 -20.91 -43.63 -43.83
CA ALA A 176 -19.84 -42.83 -43.27
C ALA A 176 -20.26 -41.35 -43.17
N GLN A 177 -20.90 -40.81 -44.20
CA GLN A 177 -21.43 -39.45 -44.18
C GLN A 177 -22.49 -39.23 -43.09
N SER A 178 -23.44 -40.22 -42.96
CA SER A 178 -24.47 -40.14 -41.93
C SER A 178 -23.91 -40.22 -40.51
N LYS A 179 -22.84 -41.00 -40.29
CA LYS A 179 -22.09 -41.01 -39.01
C LYS A 179 -21.48 -39.66 -38.70
N ALA A 180 -20.79 -39.02 -39.65
CA ALA A 180 -20.19 -37.69 -39.50
C ALA A 180 -21.25 -36.60 -39.21
N VAL A 181 -22.43 -36.66 -39.82
CA VAL A 181 -23.54 -35.76 -39.52
C VAL A 181 -24.05 -35.92 -38.09
N LEU A 182 -24.18 -37.17 -37.62
CA LEU A 182 -24.57 -37.43 -36.23
C LEU A 182 -23.55 -36.88 -35.25
N GLU A 183 -22.26 -37.12 -35.48
CA GLU A 183 -21.16 -36.61 -34.62
C GLU A 183 -21.20 -35.07 -34.56
N THR A 184 -21.39 -34.42 -35.70
CA THR A 184 -21.52 -32.93 -35.75
C THR A 184 -22.74 -32.45 -34.95
N SER A 185 -23.88 -33.14 -35.10
CA SER A 185 -25.09 -32.80 -34.34
C SER A 185 -24.94 -32.97 -32.85
N GLN A 186 -24.22 -34.02 -32.42
CA GLN A 186 -23.88 -34.25 -31.00
C GLN A 186 -22.97 -33.16 -30.45
N ALA A 187 -21.92 -32.74 -31.16
CA ALA A 187 -21.04 -31.68 -30.78
C ALA A 187 -21.76 -30.31 -30.58
N ASN A 188 -22.69 -30.01 -31.55
CA ASN A 188 -23.52 -28.82 -31.44
C ASN A 188 -24.45 -28.88 -30.21
N MET A 189 -25.05 -30.03 -29.95
CA MET A 189 -25.93 -30.24 -28.80
C MET A 189 -25.18 -30.03 -27.46
N GLU A 190 -23.96 -30.54 -27.38
CA GLU A 190 -23.12 -30.28 -26.19
C GLU A 190 -22.82 -28.81 -26.00
N GLN A 191 -22.61 -28.06 -27.08
CA GLN A 191 -22.40 -26.60 -27.01
C GLN A 191 -23.65 -25.90 -26.47
N PHE A 192 -24.85 -26.24 -26.96
CA PHE A 192 -26.10 -25.66 -26.46
C PHE A 192 -26.38 -26.03 -25.02
N ASP A 193 -26.12 -27.26 -24.62
CA ASP A 193 -26.28 -27.72 -23.26
C ASP A 193 -25.32 -27.00 -22.29
N ARG A 194 -24.06 -26.83 -22.69
CA ARG A 194 -23.10 -26.01 -21.89
C ARG A 194 -23.61 -24.57 -21.73
N LYS A 195 -24.15 -23.96 -22.77
CA LYS A 195 -24.71 -22.60 -22.68
C LYS A 195 -25.85 -22.51 -21.66
N LEU A 196 -26.80 -23.46 -21.70
CA LEU A 196 -27.89 -23.53 -20.71
C LEU A 196 -27.36 -23.68 -19.28
N ARG A 197 -26.42 -24.59 -19.05
CA ARG A 197 -25.81 -24.78 -17.72
C ARG A 197 -25.10 -23.54 -17.21
N LEU A 198 -24.34 -22.83 -18.08
CA LEU A 198 -23.64 -21.59 -17.69
C LEU A 198 -24.61 -20.49 -17.28
N LEU A 199 -25.80 -20.44 -17.90
CA LEU A 199 -26.85 -19.47 -17.59
C LEU A 199 -27.78 -19.94 -16.44
N GLY A 200 -27.60 -21.16 -15.93
CA GLY A 200 -28.46 -21.75 -14.90
C GLY A 200 -29.87 -22.02 -15.37
N LEU A 201 -30.07 -22.20 -16.69
CA LEU A 201 -31.38 -22.41 -17.30
C LEU A 201 -31.71 -23.91 -17.40
N LYS A 202 -33.00 -24.21 -17.25
CA LYS A 202 -33.52 -25.57 -17.46
C LYS A 202 -33.90 -25.74 -18.93
N PRO A 203 -33.60 -26.90 -19.55
CA PRO A 203 -34.09 -27.20 -20.88
C PRO A 203 -35.62 -27.26 -20.92
N ASN A 204 -36.22 -27.00 -22.08
CA ASN A 204 -37.64 -27.08 -22.34
C ASN A 204 -38.56 -26.12 -21.56
N VAL A 205 -38.01 -25.09 -20.91
CA VAL A 205 -38.79 -24.07 -20.19
C VAL A 205 -38.45 -22.71 -20.76
N PHE A 206 -39.44 -21.97 -21.23
CA PHE A 206 -39.30 -20.59 -21.70
C PHE A 206 -39.68 -19.60 -20.61
N GLY A 207 -39.28 -18.34 -20.76
CA GLY A 207 -39.60 -17.26 -19.84
C GLY A 207 -38.85 -17.38 -18.49
N GLN A 208 -37.78 -18.17 -18.45
CA GLN A 208 -36.97 -18.31 -17.22
C GLN A 208 -36.19 -17.04 -16.98
N LYS A 209 -36.13 -16.69 -15.68
CA LYS A 209 -35.23 -15.61 -15.24
C LYS A 209 -33.83 -16.15 -15.00
N VAL A 210 -32.83 -15.46 -15.56
CA VAL A 210 -31.43 -15.76 -15.31
C VAL A 210 -31.08 -15.23 -13.92
N THR A 211 -30.59 -16.10 -13.05
CA THR A 211 -30.13 -15.69 -11.72
C THR A 211 -28.64 -15.40 -11.76
N VAL A 212 -28.24 -14.20 -11.37
CA VAL A 212 -26.84 -13.84 -11.16
C VAL A 212 -26.49 -14.06 -9.71
N SER A 213 -25.46 -14.88 -9.48
CA SER A 213 -25.02 -15.26 -8.14
C SER A 213 -23.67 -14.66 -7.77
N ALA A 214 -23.41 -14.53 -6.47
CA ALA A 214 -22.15 -14.03 -5.93
C ALA A 214 -20.98 -14.96 -6.29
N PRO A 215 -19.93 -14.48 -6.98
CA PRO A 215 -18.78 -15.30 -7.34
C PRO A 215 -17.87 -15.59 -6.14
N ILE A 216 -17.88 -14.73 -5.13
CA ILE A 216 -17.11 -14.84 -3.88
C ILE A 216 -18.00 -14.53 -2.69
N SER A 217 -17.58 -14.95 -1.50
CA SER A 217 -18.18 -14.50 -0.24
C SER A 217 -17.56 -13.15 0.14
N GLY A 218 -18.36 -12.25 0.75
CA GLY A 218 -17.90 -10.94 1.16
C GLY A 218 -19.04 -9.96 1.42
N LYS A 219 -18.71 -8.68 1.43
CA LYS A 219 -19.67 -7.57 1.55
C LYS A 219 -19.87 -6.87 0.21
N VAL A 220 -21.10 -6.44 -0.04
CA VAL A 220 -21.46 -5.59 -1.17
C VAL A 220 -20.95 -4.18 -0.89
N LEU A 221 -19.92 -3.74 -1.63
CA LEU A 221 -19.30 -2.41 -1.46
C LEU A 221 -19.92 -1.35 -2.35
N GLU A 222 -20.30 -1.76 -3.58
CA GLU A 222 -20.87 -0.86 -4.59
C GLU A 222 -22.00 -1.57 -5.31
N MET A 223 -23.03 -0.83 -5.66
CA MET A 223 -24.14 -1.31 -6.44
C MET A 223 -24.69 -0.18 -7.30
N SER A 224 -24.80 -0.42 -8.61
CA SER A 224 -25.26 0.54 -9.60
C SER A 224 -26.36 -0.04 -10.49
N VAL A 225 -27.33 -0.74 -9.88
CA VAL A 225 -28.43 -1.39 -10.60
C VAL A 225 -29.73 -1.28 -9.79
N ALA A 226 -30.84 -1.07 -10.50
CA ALA A 226 -32.17 -1.03 -9.92
C ALA A 226 -33.13 -2.05 -10.55
N ALA A 227 -34.12 -2.51 -9.79
CA ALA A 227 -35.17 -3.37 -10.31
C ALA A 227 -35.99 -2.61 -11.38
N GLY A 228 -36.31 -3.27 -12.49
CA GLY A 228 -37.01 -2.69 -13.66
C GLY A 228 -36.10 -2.05 -14.70
N GLU A 229 -34.84 -1.80 -14.38
CA GLU A 229 -33.86 -1.24 -15.30
C GLU A 229 -33.52 -2.21 -16.43
N TYR A 230 -33.43 -1.71 -17.66
CA TYR A 230 -32.94 -2.48 -18.80
C TYR A 230 -31.45 -2.21 -19.01
N ARG A 231 -30.66 -3.27 -18.99
CA ARG A 231 -29.21 -3.21 -19.20
C ARG A 231 -28.84 -3.85 -20.54
N ASN A 232 -28.17 -3.09 -21.37
CA ASN A 232 -27.65 -3.51 -22.68
C ASN A 232 -26.12 -3.67 -22.69
N ASP A 233 -25.45 -3.34 -21.60
CA ASP A 233 -24.00 -3.46 -21.44
C ASP A 233 -23.66 -4.58 -20.44
N THR A 234 -22.92 -5.56 -20.92
CA THR A 234 -22.45 -6.71 -20.15
C THR A 234 -21.02 -6.54 -19.65
N ASN A 235 -20.32 -5.46 -20.04
CA ASN A 235 -18.93 -5.22 -19.65
C ASN A 235 -18.81 -4.35 -18.41
N THR A 236 -19.77 -3.46 -18.16
CA THR A 236 -19.75 -2.58 -16.99
C THR A 236 -20.23 -3.34 -15.75
N PRO A 237 -19.40 -3.46 -14.72
CA PRO A 237 -19.81 -4.06 -13.45
C PRO A 237 -20.98 -3.28 -12.84
N PHE A 238 -21.97 -4.01 -12.35
CA PHE A 238 -23.09 -3.42 -11.62
C PHE A 238 -22.98 -3.56 -10.11
N LEU A 239 -22.07 -4.39 -9.63
CA LEU A 239 -21.90 -4.69 -8.22
C LEU A 239 -20.46 -5.07 -7.94
N THR A 240 -19.94 -4.59 -6.80
CA THR A 240 -18.61 -4.96 -6.27
C THR A 240 -18.78 -5.68 -4.96
N ILE A 241 -18.24 -6.91 -4.86
CA ILE A 241 -18.17 -7.70 -3.63
C ILE A 241 -16.71 -7.78 -3.21
N ALA A 242 -16.43 -7.58 -1.92
CA ALA A 242 -15.08 -7.79 -1.37
C ALA A 242 -15.14 -8.56 -0.05
N ASP A 243 -14.21 -9.49 0.11
CA ASP A 243 -13.89 -10.05 1.41
C ASP A 243 -13.02 -9.05 2.15
N LEU A 244 -13.54 -8.53 3.25
CA LEU A 244 -12.87 -7.54 4.10
C LEU A 244 -12.23 -8.18 5.34
N SER A 245 -12.03 -9.47 5.38
CA SER A 245 -11.33 -10.15 6.48
C SER A 245 -9.88 -9.71 6.61
N THR A 246 -9.26 -9.36 5.48
CA THR A 246 -7.99 -8.66 5.40
C THR A 246 -8.15 -7.42 4.53
N VAL A 247 -7.44 -6.35 4.87
CA VAL A 247 -7.43 -5.10 4.11
C VAL A 247 -6.00 -4.71 3.79
N TRP A 248 -5.86 -3.93 2.74
CA TRP A 248 -4.59 -3.29 2.44
C TRP A 248 -4.54 -1.90 3.04
N VAL A 249 -3.36 -1.51 3.44
CA VAL A 249 -3.00 -0.13 3.77
C VAL A 249 -2.08 0.35 2.67
N SER A 250 -2.45 1.43 2.03
CA SER A 250 -1.65 2.09 1.01
C SER A 250 -1.09 3.37 1.59
N SER A 251 0.22 3.48 1.73
CA SER A 251 0.90 4.70 2.15
C SER A 251 1.64 5.35 0.98
N ASP A 252 1.62 6.67 0.96
CA ASP A 252 2.27 7.48 -0.07
C ASP A 252 3.57 8.04 0.51
N VAL A 253 4.68 7.34 0.28
CA VAL A 253 5.99 7.62 0.86
C VAL A 253 6.78 8.52 -0.07
N PRO A 254 7.36 9.64 0.40
CA PRO A 254 8.24 10.49 -0.40
C PRO A 254 9.42 9.71 -0.99
N GLU A 255 9.79 9.99 -2.24
CA GLU A 255 10.92 9.34 -2.93
C GLU A 255 12.22 9.38 -2.13
N SER A 256 12.46 10.48 -1.40
CA SER A 256 13.66 10.65 -0.56
C SER A 256 13.72 9.69 0.63
N ALA A 257 12.57 9.19 1.08
CA ALA A 257 12.44 8.35 2.28
C ALA A 257 12.34 6.85 1.95
N ILE A 258 12.11 6.48 0.69
CA ILE A 258 11.86 5.07 0.31
C ILE A 258 13.02 4.13 0.62
N ARG A 259 14.25 4.64 0.67
CA ARG A 259 15.46 3.88 1.02
C ARG A 259 15.45 3.31 2.44
N PHE A 260 14.55 3.80 3.28
CA PHE A 260 14.40 3.36 4.68
C PHE A 260 13.28 2.35 4.87
N ILE A 261 12.60 1.95 3.79
CA ILE A 261 11.45 1.04 3.85
C ILE A 261 11.79 -0.26 3.13
N GLU A 262 11.54 -1.38 3.81
CA GLU A 262 11.78 -2.71 3.27
C GLU A 262 10.51 -3.56 3.22
N ALA A 263 10.46 -4.47 2.24
CA ALA A 263 9.39 -5.46 2.18
C ALA A 263 9.50 -6.43 3.38
N GLY A 264 8.38 -6.68 4.05
CA GLY A 264 8.34 -7.49 5.27
C GLY A 264 8.40 -6.68 6.57
N GLU A 265 8.70 -5.39 6.49
CA GLU A 265 8.72 -4.46 7.60
C GLU A 265 7.36 -4.39 8.33
N ARG A 266 7.40 -4.14 9.63
CA ARG A 266 6.21 -3.87 10.44
C ARG A 266 5.86 -2.39 10.36
N ILE A 267 4.56 -2.12 10.25
CA ILE A 267 4.04 -0.77 10.31
C ILE A 267 3.03 -0.64 11.44
N ASP A 268 2.98 0.54 12.04
CA ASP A 268 1.91 0.95 12.93
C ASP A 268 1.03 1.99 12.20
N VAL A 269 -0.28 1.78 12.21
CA VAL A 269 -1.27 2.64 11.53
C VAL A 269 -2.16 3.30 12.56
N GLU A 270 -2.19 4.60 12.55
CA GLU A 270 -3.07 5.43 13.38
C GLU A 270 -4.16 6.03 12.50
N LEU A 271 -5.39 5.55 12.66
CA LEU A 271 -6.53 6.02 11.87
C LEU A 271 -7.22 7.19 12.54
N THR A 272 -7.62 8.19 11.76
CA THR A 272 -8.39 9.34 12.26
C THR A 272 -9.69 8.91 12.94
N ALA A 273 -10.31 7.82 12.48
CA ALA A 273 -11.51 7.26 13.08
C ALA A 273 -11.29 6.61 14.46
N TYR A 274 -10.05 6.25 14.81
CA TYR A 274 -9.69 5.56 16.06
C TYR A 274 -8.41 6.18 16.66
N PRO A 275 -8.46 7.41 17.22
CA PRO A 275 -7.28 8.21 17.53
C PRO A 275 -6.39 7.65 18.65
N ASN A 276 -6.82 6.64 19.40
CA ASN A 276 -6.04 6.04 20.48
C ASN A 276 -5.76 4.54 20.25
N GLU A 277 -6.00 4.05 19.02
CA GLU A 277 -5.81 2.64 18.67
C GLU A 277 -4.78 2.51 17.56
N LYS A 278 -3.72 1.75 17.81
CA LYS A 278 -2.70 1.43 16.82
C LYS A 278 -3.03 0.10 16.17
N PHE A 279 -3.13 0.11 14.86
CA PHE A 279 -3.32 -1.10 14.05
C PHE A 279 -1.98 -1.51 13.47
N ARG A 280 -1.66 -2.80 13.53
CA ARG A 280 -0.39 -3.31 13.06
C ARG A 280 -0.56 -4.00 11.71
N GLY A 281 0.37 -3.72 10.81
CA GLY A 281 0.45 -4.33 9.52
C GLY A 281 1.87 -4.76 9.16
N ARG A 282 2.00 -5.35 7.97
CA ARG A 282 3.29 -5.72 7.40
C ARG A 282 3.35 -5.28 5.95
N VAL A 283 4.43 -4.61 5.58
CA VAL A 283 4.69 -4.21 4.20
C VAL A 283 4.82 -5.47 3.33
N THR A 284 3.94 -5.57 2.35
CA THR A 284 3.92 -6.68 1.40
C THR A 284 4.51 -6.30 0.06
N ARG A 285 4.41 -5.03 -0.32
CA ARG A 285 4.88 -4.55 -1.61
C ARG A 285 5.22 -3.06 -1.59
N ILE A 286 6.31 -2.72 -2.25
CA ILE A 286 6.71 -1.36 -2.60
C ILE A 286 6.52 -1.24 -4.11
N ALA A 287 5.89 -0.16 -4.58
CA ALA A 287 5.68 0.05 -6.00
C ALA A 287 7.01 0.35 -6.72
N ASP A 288 7.14 -0.17 -7.94
CA ASP A 288 8.34 0.01 -8.77
C ASP A 288 8.35 1.38 -9.49
N THR A 289 7.28 2.17 -9.33
CA THR A 289 7.10 3.45 -10.01
C THR A 289 6.83 4.57 -9.02
N VAL A 290 7.39 5.74 -9.29
CA VAL A 290 7.11 6.98 -8.57
C VAL A 290 5.90 7.66 -9.22
N ASP A 291 4.97 8.14 -8.44
CA ASP A 291 3.90 9.01 -8.92
C ASP A 291 4.50 10.37 -9.30
N PRO A 292 4.43 10.79 -10.58
CA PRO A 292 5.08 12.01 -11.04
C PRO A 292 4.44 13.30 -10.51
N GLN A 293 3.19 13.24 -10.07
CA GLN A 293 2.45 14.40 -9.56
C GLN A 293 2.76 14.66 -8.09
N THR A 294 2.78 13.61 -7.29
CA THR A 294 3.00 13.71 -5.84
C THR A 294 4.45 13.49 -5.42
N ARG A 295 5.29 12.94 -6.30
CA ARG A 295 6.67 12.52 -6.00
C ARG A 295 6.73 11.51 -4.85
N THR A 296 5.73 10.63 -4.78
CA THR A 296 5.66 9.56 -3.79
C THR A 296 5.73 8.18 -4.43
N ILE A 297 6.16 7.21 -3.64
CA ILE A 297 6.13 5.79 -3.98
C ILE A 297 5.08 5.13 -3.12
N LYS A 298 4.20 4.35 -3.75
CA LYS A 298 3.12 3.68 -3.04
C LYS A 298 3.64 2.41 -2.36
N VAL A 299 3.56 2.40 -1.04
CA VAL A 299 3.90 1.23 -0.20
C VAL A 299 2.60 0.58 0.27
N ARG A 300 2.48 -0.72 0.09
CA ARG A 300 1.31 -1.50 0.50
C ARG A 300 1.65 -2.45 1.62
N ALA A 301 0.82 -2.43 2.64
CA ALA A 301 0.87 -3.37 3.74
C ALA A 301 -0.45 -4.11 3.87
N GLU A 302 -0.39 -5.33 4.38
CA GLU A 302 -1.58 -6.14 4.68
C GLU A 302 -1.87 -6.12 6.17
N MET A 303 -3.16 -6.02 6.51
CA MET A 303 -3.64 -5.97 7.89
C MET A 303 -4.82 -6.91 8.09
N ASP A 304 -4.83 -7.60 9.23
CA ASP A 304 -5.99 -8.35 9.69
C ASP A 304 -7.15 -7.42 10.03
N ASN A 305 -8.32 -7.76 9.56
CA ASN A 305 -9.57 -7.05 9.83
C ASN A 305 -10.69 -8.03 10.28
N SER A 306 -10.32 -9.11 10.95
CA SER A 306 -11.26 -10.12 11.45
C SER A 306 -12.37 -9.52 12.33
N ARG A 307 -12.10 -8.38 13.00
CA ARG A 307 -13.08 -7.62 13.79
C ARG A 307 -13.96 -6.68 12.98
N GLY A 308 -13.70 -6.49 11.69
CA GLY A 308 -14.48 -5.62 10.79
C GLY A 308 -14.44 -4.13 11.12
N LYS A 309 -13.45 -3.65 11.90
CA LYS A 309 -13.30 -2.24 12.26
C LYS A 309 -12.77 -1.40 11.11
N LEU A 310 -11.87 -1.97 10.30
CA LEU A 310 -11.23 -1.28 9.20
C LEU A 310 -12.14 -1.29 7.99
N ARG A 311 -12.43 -0.10 7.47
CA ARG A 311 -13.27 0.07 6.27
C ARG A 311 -12.43 0.70 5.17
N PRO A 312 -12.59 0.25 3.91
CA PRO A 312 -11.99 0.92 2.77
C PRO A 312 -12.26 2.44 2.81
N GLU A 313 -11.31 3.21 2.31
CA GLU A 313 -11.28 4.67 2.28
C GLU A 313 -11.16 5.37 3.66
N MET A 314 -10.91 4.64 4.74
CA MET A 314 -10.45 5.27 5.99
C MET A 314 -9.02 5.78 5.81
N TYR A 315 -8.77 7.02 6.28
CA TYR A 315 -7.47 7.68 6.25
C TYR A 315 -6.79 7.66 7.60
N GLY A 316 -5.47 7.71 7.56
CA GLY A 316 -4.65 7.78 8.76
C GLY A 316 -3.19 8.06 8.45
N THR A 317 -2.40 8.01 9.50
CA THR A 317 -0.94 8.13 9.48
C THR A 317 -0.33 6.76 9.61
N ILE A 318 0.63 6.46 8.76
CA ILE A 318 1.35 5.20 8.74
C ILE A 318 2.78 5.48 9.19
N HIS A 319 3.18 4.77 10.24
CA HIS A 319 4.50 4.80 10.84
C HIS A 319 5.27 3.57 10.35
N HIS A 320 6.25 3.81 9.50
CA HIS A 320 7.21 2.81 9.05
C HIS A 320 8.38 2.80 10.02
N THR A 321 8.53 1.73 10.79
CA THR A 321 9.54 1.61 11.83
C THR A 321 10.48 0.46 11.48
N ASP A 322 11.58 0.77 10.80
CA ASP A 322 12.51 -0.26 10.35
C ASP A 322 13.39 -0.80 11.47
N SER A 323 13.83 0.03 12.37
CA SER A 323 14.73 -0.40 13.43
C SER A 323 14.52 0.33 14.76
N MET A 324 14.57 -0.42 15.85
CA MET A 324 14.70 0.11 17.19
C MET A 324 16.20 0.18 17.54
N LYS A 325 16.72 1.39 17.77
CA LYS A 325 18.09 1.56 18.25
C LYS A 325 18.09 1.94 19.72
N THR A 326 19.03 1.37 20.46
CA THR A 326 19.28 1.79 21.84
C THR A 326 20.16 3.04 21.81
N LEU A 327 19.55 4.20 22.06
CA LEU A 327 20.21 5.49 22.03
C LEU A 327 20.16 6.16 23.42
N PRO A 328 21.12 7.04 23.73
CA PRO A 328 21.00 7.95 24.87
C PRO A 328 19.78 8.83 24.72
N VAL A 329 18.95 8.95 25.75
CA VAL A 329 17.77 9.82 25.77
C VAL A 329 17.89 10.86 26.87
N VAL A 330 17.46 12.07 26.55
CA VAL A 330 17.46 13.20 27.47
C VAL A 330 16.09 13.84 27.57
N PRO A 331 15.67 14.40 28.70
CA PRO A 331 14.45 15.19 28.80
C PRO A 331 14.52 16.41 27.86
N ILE A 332 13.38 16.85 27.36
CA ILE A 332 13.29 18.01 26.44
C ILE A 332 13.89 19.27 27.11
N GLY A 333 13.64 19.48 28.42
CA GLY A 333 14.16 20.62 29.19
C GLY A 333 15.69 20.68 29.31
N ALA A 334 16.39 19.56 29.06
CA ALA A 334 17.85 19.50 29.09
C ALA A 334 18.50 20.03 27.81
N VAL A 335 17.75 20.18 26.73
CA VAL A 335 18.29 20.53 25.41
C VAL A 335 18.07 22.01 25.15
N LEU A 336 19.15 22.72 24.84
CA LEU A 336 19.12 24.12 24.47
C LEU A 336 19.41 24.29 22.99
N GLN A 337 18.64 25.17 22.35
CA GLN A 337 18.92 25.60 20.99
C GLN A 337 19.37 27.05 20.98
N ALA A 338 20.55 27.31 20.42
CA ALA A 338 21.10 28.65 20.26
C ALA A 338 21.93 28.72 18.98
N ASP A 339 21.78 29.81 18.24
CA ASP A 339 22.53 30.09 17.00
C ASP A 339 22.55 28.93 15.99
N GLY A 340 21.40 28.23 15.87
CA GLY A 340 21.24 27.07 14.99
C GLY A 340 21.93 25.80 15.50
N LYS A 341 22.51 25.79 16.69
CA LYS A 341 23.14 24.64 17.33
C LYS A 341 22.29 24.10 18.48
N THR A 342 22.31 22.81 18.62
CA THR A 342 21.66 22.10 19.73
C THR A 342 22.73 21.64 20.72
N SER A 343 22.59 21.99 21.99
CA SER A 343 23.56 21.65 23.02
C SER A 343 22.92 21.18 24.32
N VAL A 344 23.67 20.43 25.10
CA VAL A 344 23.34 20.02 26.48
C VAL A 344 24.47 20.38 27.40
N TRP A 345 24.15 20.73 28.68
CA TRP A 345 25.16 20.99 29.71
C TRP A 345 25.50 19.68 30.42
N VAL A 346 26.77 19.28 30.33
CA VAL A 346 27.33 18.11 31.01
C VAL A 346 28.05 18.54 32.26
N GLU A 347 27.71 17.95 33.39
CA GLU A 347 28.39 18.15 34.65
C GLU A 347 29.68 17.31 34.67
N GLN A 348 30.85 17.97 34.63
CA GLN A 348 32.17 17.33 34.70
C GLN A 348 32.60 17.04 36.14
N SER A 349 32.28 17.95 37.03
CA SER A 349 32.47 17.83 38.49
C SER A 349 31.42 18.73 39.18
N PRO A 350 31.17 18.54 40.49
CA PRO A 350 30.19 19.35 41.19
C PRO A 350 30.40 20.86 40.99
N GLY A 351 29.40 21.52 40.39
CA GLY A 351 29.41 22.95 40.06
C GLY A 351 30.17 23.33 38.79
N ARG A 352 30.78 22.40 38.05
CA ARG A 352 31.46 22.65 36.79
C ARG A 352 30.69 22.01 35.63
N PHE A 353 30.17 22.85 34.75
CA PHE A 353 29.32 22.45 33.62
C PHE A 353 29.99 22.80 32.29
N GLN A 354 29.93 21.89 31.34
CA GLN A 354 30.42 22.10 29.98
C GLN A 354 29.27 21.99 28.97
N SER A 355 29.13 22.96 28.10
CA SER A 355 28.24 22.91 26.97
C SER A 355 28.79 21.94 25.90
N VAL A 356 28.01 20.94 25.54
CA VAL A 356 28.39 19.94 24.56
C VAL A 356 27.37 20.01 23.41
N GLU A 357 27.87 20.23 22.21
CA GLU A 357 27.05 20.22 21.02
C GLU A 357 26.58 18.77 20.73
N VAL A 358 25.29 18.59 20.53
CA VAL A 358 24.68 17.29 20.30
C VAL A 358 23.81 17.32 19.06
N LYS A 359 23.72 16.18 18.39
CA LYS A 359 22.74 15.98 17.33
C LYS A 359 21.56 15.21 17.92
N ALA A 360 20.43 15.89 18.10
CA ALA A 360 19.20 15.28 18.58
C ALA A 360 18.40 14.66 17.42
N GLY A 361 17.71 13.56 17.68
CA GLY A 361 16.72 12.97 16.79
C GLY A 361 15.32 13.51 17.04
N GLU A 362 14.31 12.84 16.49
CA GLU A 362 12.91 13.21 16.66
C GLU A 362 12.42 12.96 18.09
N ARG A 363 11.52 13.82 18.56
CA ARG A 363 10.95 13.75 19.90
C ARG A 363 10.12 12.48 20.08
N THR A 364 10.41 11.72 21.13
CA THR A 364 9.64 10.54 21.52
C THR A 364 9.03 10.76 22.91
N GLY A 365 7.75 11.11 22.96
CA GLY A 365 7.09 11.50 24.21
C GLY A 365 7.72 12.75 24.83
N ASP A 366 8.21 12.64 26.10
CA ASP A 366 8.88 13.73 26.81
C ASP A 366 10.41 13.69 26.71
N THR A 367 10.96 12.84 25.85
CA THR A 367 12.41 12.67 25.70
C THR A 367 12.84 12.90 24.25
N LEU A 368 14.12 13.29 24.10
CA LEU A 368 14.83 13.43 22.84
C LEU A 368 15.97 12.41 22.78
N PRO A 369 16.01 11.52 21.77
CA PRO A 369 17.15 10.67 21.54
C PRO A 369 18.33 11.49 21.01
N ILE A 370 19.53 11.18 21.48
CA ILE A 370 20.76 11.84 21.05
C ILE A 370 21.50 10.90 20.08
N LEU A 371 21.64 11.34 18.85
CA LEU A 371 22.29 10.60 17.78
C LEU A 371 23.81 10.63 17.85
N SER A 372 24.37 11.79 18.32
CA SER A 372 25.80 11.97 18.50
C SER A 372 26.10 13.11 19.49
N GLY A 373 27.30 13.10 20.08
CA GLY A 373 27.77 14.16 20.98
C GLY A 373 27.61 13.82 22.46
N LEU A 374 26.81 12.83 22.88
CA LEU A 374 26.61 12.49 24.28
C LEU A 374 26.71 10.98 24.50
N LYS A 375 27.34 10.58 25.59
CA LYS A 375 27.44 9.17 25.98
C LYS A 375 26.44 8.81 27.07
N ALA A 376 25.95 7.58 27.05
CA ALA A 376 25.15 7.02 28.13
C ALA A 376 25.94 7.04 29.45
N GLY A 377 25.24 7.32 30.53
CA GLY A 377 25.87 7.44 31.86
C GLY A 377 26.46 8.82 32.20
N ALA A 378 26.53 9.75 31.24
CA ALA A 378 26.94 11.13 31.51
C ALA A 378 25.92 11.81 32.44
N ARG A 379 26.39 12.69 33.31
CA ARG A 379 25.51 13.55 34.12
C ARG A 379 25.24 14.83 33.36
N ILE A 380 23.98 15.14 33.13
CA ILE A 380 23.55 16.35 32.43
C ILE A 380 22.62 17.18 33.28
N VAL A 381 22.52 18.45 32.96
CA VAL A 381 21.50 19.33 33.53
C VAL A 381 20.15 18.98 32.91
N THR A 382 19.21 18.57 33.74
CA THR A 382 17.84 18.18 33.30
C THR A 382 16.84 19.33 33.42
N ASP A 383 17.11 20.25 34.38
CA ASP A 383 16.34 21.45 34.61
C ASP A 383 17.23 22.60 35.04
N GLY A 384 16.87 23.86 34.78
CA GLY A 384 17.70 25.02 35.05
C GLY A 384 18.82 25.29 34.04
N ALA A 385 18.87 24.61 32.91
CA ALA A 385 19.90 24.75 31.87
C ALA A 385 20.02 26.17 31.31
N MET A 386 18.95 26.95 31.32
CA MET A 386 18.95 28.36 30.89
C MET A 386 19.77 29.26 31.82
N LEU A 387 19.91 28.93 33.09
CA LEU A 387 20.70 29.70 34.05
C LEU A 387 22.20 29.69 33.77
N LEU A 388 22.65 28.67 33.02
CA LEU A 388 24.05 28.51 32.58
C LEU A 388 24.39 29.31 31.33
N ARG A 389 23.39 29.81 30.62
CA ARG A 389 23.57 30.58 29.36
C ARG A 389 23.82 32.06 29.58
N ALA A 390 23.53 32.58 30.76
CA ALA A 390 23.60 34.02 31.09
C ALA A 390 24.93 34.45 31.70
N GLN A 391 26.00 33.68 31.54
CA GLN A 391 27.36 34.06 32.03
C GLN A 391 28.33 34.14 30.88
#